data_dc20407c71552fda9d49fed0262c7a1a
#
_entry.id   dc20407c71552fda9d49fed0262c7a1a
#
_cell.length_a   1.000
_cell.length_b   1.000
_cell.length_c   1.000
_cell.angle_alpha   90.00
_cell.angle_beta   90.00
_cell.angle_gamma   90.00
#
_symmetry.space_group_name_H-M   'P 1'
#
loop_
_entity.id
_entity.type
_entity.pdbx_description
1 polymer ?
#
loop_
_entity_poly.entity_id
_entity_poly.type
_entity_poly.pdbx_seq_one_letter_code
_entity_poly.pdbx_strand_id
1 'polypeptide(L)'
;MMDVKRHPYLNCLCRDDGAVYVYGNPGNNDAHWTFGTKRGSYLGVCVENKTRSVHRLIAETFIENPDGKPCVDHINRNKEDNSVDNLRWVTRVENQANRDCVDRGIERFGVRLKDDPKAWYHARYLEIMADPEKAARRRERHKISQRRYMERKRKQADANCLMENS
;
A
#
# COMPACT_ATOMS: atom_id res chain seq x y z
N MET A 1 -1.00 -13.81 -26.61
CA MET A 1 -2.01 -14.70 -25.99
C MET A 1 -2.14 -14.23 -24.55
N MET A 2 -3.35 -14.00 -24.04
CA MET A 2 -3.54 -13.56 -22.64
C MET A 2 -3.24 -14.74 -21.71
N ASP A 3 -2.38 -14.53 -20.72
CA ASP A 3 -2.05 -15.55 -19.72
C ASP A 3 -3.04 -15.49 -18.54
N VAL A 4 -3.57 -16.63 -18.14
CA VAL A 4 -4.54 -16.77 -17.05
C VAL A 4 -3.98 -17.74 -16.03
N LYS A 5 -3.83 -17.29 -14.78
CA LYS A 5 -3.35 -18.12 -13.68
C LYS A 5 -4.31 -18.09 -12.50
N ARG A 6 -4.36 -19.20 -11.77
CA ARG A 6 -5.07 -19.24 -10.49
C ARG A 6 -4.23 -18.55 -9.41
N HIS A 7 -4.88 -17.73 -8.59
CA HIS A 7 -4.22 -17.13 -7.44
C HIS A 7 -3.76 -18.22 -6.43
N PRO A 8 -2.54 -18.15 -5.90
CA PRO A 8 -1.97 -19.23 -5.08
C PRO A 8 -2.74 -19.52 -3.78
N TYR A 9 -3.41 -18.52 -3.22
CA TYR A 9 -4.03 -18.64 -1.88
C TYR A 9 -5.53 -18.31 -1.85
N LEU A 10 -6.10 -17.78 -2.92
CA LEU A 10 -7.50 -17.32 -2.95
C LEU A 10 -8.27 -17.96 -4.10
N ASN A 11 -9.57 -18.09 -3.93
CA ASN A 11 -10.43 -18.65 -4.95
C ASN A 11 -10.79 -17.61 -6.04
N CYS A 12 -9.80 -17.24 -6.84
CA CYS A 12 -9.96 -16.39 -8.01
C CYS A 12 -8.94 -16.75 -9.10
N LEU A 13 -9.21 -16.34 -10.34
CA LEU A 13 -8.24 -16.38 -11.43
C LEU A 13 -7.78 -14.96 -11.73
N CYS A 14 -6.53 -14.82 -12.10
CA CYS A 14 -5.93 -13.56 -12.50
C CYS A 14 -5.47 -13.64 -13.94
N ARG A 15 -5.61 -12.55 -14.68
CA ARG A 15 -5.16 -12.40 -16.06
C ARG A 15 -4.06 -11.35 -16.14
N ASP A 16 -3.11 -11.53 -17.03
CA ASP A 16 -1.92 -10.68 -17.18
C ASP A 16 -2.21 -9.21 -17.50
N ASP A 17 -3.40 -8.92 -18.05
CA ASP A 17 -3.87 -7.56 -18.32
C ASP A 17 -4.49 -6.84 -17.12
N GLY A 18 -4.49 -7.47 -15.93
CA GLY A 18 -5.03 -6.91 -14.70
C GLY A 18 -6.48 -7.26 -14.39
N ALA A 19 -7.14 -8.11 -15.18
CA ALA A 19 -8.48 -8.61 -14.88
C ALA A 19 -8.44 -9.75 -13.85
N VAL A 20 -9.46 -9.81 -13.00
CA VAL A 20 -9.67 -10.86 -11.99
C VAL A 20 -11.01 -11.54 -12.25
N TYR A 21 -11.02 -12.85 -12.30
CA TYR A 21 -12.25 -13.64 -12.33
C TYR A 21 -12.68 -13.94 -10.90
N VAL A 22 -13.87 -13.50 -10.56
CA VAL A 22 -14.48 -13.70 -9.25
C VAL A 22 -15.53 -14.78 -9.38
N TYR A 23 -15.44 -15.82 -8.57
CA TYR A 23 -16.51 -16.79 -8.44
C TYR A 23 -17.65 -16.17 -7.62
N GLY A 24 -18.89 -16.31 -8.10
CA GLY A 24 -20.07 -15.79 -7.41
C GLY A 24 -20.19 -16.35 -5.98
N ASN A 25 -20.70 -15.52 -5.07
CA ASN A 25 -21.05 -15.96 -3.72
C ASN A 25 -22.42 -16.65 -3.71
N PRO A 26 -22.71 -17.56 -2.75
CA PRO A 26 -24.05 -18.07 -2.54
C PRO A 26 -25.03 -16.91 -2.29
N GLY A 27 -25.89 -16.62 -3.28
CA GLY A 27 -26.85 -15.51 -3.24
C GLY A 27 -26.60 -14.36 -4.22
N ASN A 28 -25.43 -14.28 -4.84
CA ASN A 28 -25.15 -13.37 -5.94
C ASN A 28 -24.28 -14.11 -6.98
N ASN A 29 -24.95 -14.75 -7.93
CA ASN A 29 -24.41 -15.85 -8.75
C ASN A 29 -23.58 -15.43 -9.97
N ASP A 30 -23.18 -14.17 -10.12
CA ASP A 30 -22.50 -13.73 -11.33
C ASP A 30 -20.98 -13.87 -11.21
N ALA A 31 -20.53 -15.09 -11.48
CA ALA A 31 -19.11 -15.33 -11.73
C ALA A 31 -18.70 -14.62 -13.04
N HIS A 32 -17.76 -13.66 -12.95
CA HIS A 32 -17.39 -12.82 -14.09
C HIS A 32 -15.95 -12.29 -13.99
N TRP A 33 -15.42 -11.88 -15.15
CA TRP A 33 -14.18 -11.11 -15.22
C TRP A 33 -14.43 -9.65 -14.87
N THR A 34 -13.57 -9.06 -14.07
CA THR A 34 -13.64 -7.65 -13.68
C THR A 34 -12.24 -7.05 -13.51
N PHE A 35 -12.10 -5.78 -13.84
CA PHE A 35 -10.92 -4.98 -13.49
C PHE A 35 -11.03 -4.37 -12.09
N GLY A 36 -12.14 -4.65 -11.40
CA GLY A 36 -12.43 -4.10 -10.09
C GLY A 36 -13.15 -2.74 -10.13
N THR A 37 -13.53 -2.29 -8.96
CA THR A 37 -14.19 -0.98 -8.76
C THR A 37 -13.30 -0.06 -7.95
N LYS A 38 -13.42 1.24 -8.20
CA LYS A 38 -12.61 2.25 -7.51
C LYS A 38 -12.90 2.26 -6.01
N ARG A 39 -11.86 2.03 -5.21
CA ARG A 39 -11.87 2.05 -3.73
C ARG A 39 -10.78 3.01 -3.26
N GLY A 40 -11.13 4.28 -3.08
CA GLY A 40 -10.15 5.32 -2.82
C GLY A 40 -9.22 5.54 -4.03
N SER A 41 -7.93 5.34 -3.84
CA SER A 41 -6.92 5.54 -4.90
C SER A 41 -6.64 4.31 -5.76
N TYR A 42 -7.22 3.14 -5.45
CA TYR A 42 -6.91 1.87 -6.13
C TYR A 42 -8.17 1.13 -6.56
N LEU A 43 -8.02 0.22 -7.50
CA LEU A 43 -9.08 -0.71 -7.86
C LEU A 43 -9.12 -1.87 -6.85
N GLY A 44 -10.33 -2.22 -6.43
CA GLY A 44 -10.59 -3.32 -5.50
C GLY A 44 -11.67 -4.25 -6.02
N VAL A 45 -11.58 -5.50 -5.63
CA VAL A 45 -12.51 -6.56 -5.95
C VAL A 45 -12.87 -7.35 -4.69
N CYS A 46 -14.09 -7.85 -4.61
CA CYS A 46 -14.51 -8.72 -3.50
C CYS A 46 -14.16 -10.17 -3.82
N VAL A 47 -13.26 -10.77 -3.04
CA VAL A 47 -12.90 -12.19 -3.11
C VAL A 47 -13.08 -12.78 -1.73
N GLU A 48 -13.84 -13.88 -1.63
CA GLU A 48 -14.12 -14.56 -0.35
C GLU A 48 -14.69 -13.62 0.74
N ASN A 49 -15.65 -12.78 0.36
CA ASN A 49 -16.29 -11.79 1.25
C ASN A 49 -15.35 -10.70 1.80
N LYS A 50 -14.15 -10.53 1.22
CA LYS A 50 -13.21 -9.49 1.60
C LYS A 50 -12.81 -8.66 0.40
N THR A 51 -12.78 -7.35 0.58
CA THR A 51 -12.24 -6.44 -0.46
C THR A 51 -10.73 -6.60 -0.55
N ARG A 52 -10.25 -6.93 -1.74
CA ARG A 52 -8.82 -7.09 -2.07
C ARG A 52 -8.42 -6.09 -3.14
N SER A 53 -7.21 -5.57 -3.07
CA SER A 53 -6.68 -4.68 -4.10
C SER A 53 -6.26 -5.47 -5.32
N VAL A 54 -6.74 -5.08 -6.50
CA VAL A 54 -6.49 -5.80 -7.77
C VAL A 54 -4.99 -5.91 -8.06
N HIS A 55 -4.23 -4.79 -8.00
CA HIS A 55 -2.79 -4.80 -8.23
C HIS A 55 -2.04 -5.82 -7.36
N ARG A 56 -2.52 -6.04 -6.13
CA ARG A 56 -1.90 -6.99 -5.22
C ARG A 56 -2.19 -8.43 -5.62
N LEU A 57 -3.44 -8.74 -6.02
CA LEU A 57 -3.81 -10.07 -6.52
C LEU A 57 -3.00 -10.44 -7.77
N ILE A 58 -2.86 -9.50 -8.70
CA ILE A 58 -2.08 -9.71 -9.93
C ILE A 58 -0.60 -9.93 -9.59
N ALA A 59 0.00 -9.09 -8.75
CA ALA A 59 1.40 -9.22 -8.36
C ALA A 59 1.67 -10.55 -7.64
N GLU A 60 0.81 -10.96 -6.69
CA GLU A 60 0.92 -12.23 -5.96
C GLU A 60 0.79 -13.47 -6.86
N THR A 61 0.10 -13.32 -8.01
CA THR A 61 -0.13 -14.41 -8.96
C THR A 61 0.97 -14.55 -10.01
N PHE A 62 1.54 -13.45 -10.47
CA PHE A 62 2.41 -13.43 -11.65
C PHE A 62 3.85 -13.02 -11.37
N ILE A 63 4.11 -12.26 -10.31
CA ILE A 63 5.42 -11.66 -10.06
C ILE A 63 6.06 -12.30 -8.82
N GLU A 64 7.17 -12.97 -9.03
CA GLU A 64 7.95 -13.54 -7.92
C GLU A 64 8.45 -12.46 -6.97
N ASN A 65 8.46 -12.78 -5.68
CA ASN A 65 8.91 -11.87 -4.61
C ASN A 65 9.90 -12.57 -3.67
N PRO A 66 11.09 -12.95 -4.17
CA PRO A 66 12.08 -13.70 -3.38
C PRO A 66 12.58 -12.90 -2.16
N ASP A 67 12.62 -11.57 -2.28
CA ASP A 67 13.08 -10.68 -1.20
C ASP A 67 11.99 -10.37 -0.16
N GLY A 68 10.76 -10.86 -0.31
CA GLY A 68 9.64 -10.58 0.58
C GLY A 68 9.27 -9.09 0.67
N LYS A 69 9.42 -8.33 -0.41
CA LYS A 69 9.11 -6.89 -0.45
C LYS A 69 7.63 -6.63 -0.14
N PRO A 70 7.28 -5.71 0.77
CA PRO A 70 5.93 -5.58 1.30
C PRO A 70 4.95 -4.79 0.43
N CYS A 71 5.44 -4.02 -0.54
CA CYS A 71 4.61 -3.13 -1.35
C CYS A 71 4.62 -3.52 -2.83
N VAL A 72 3.47 -3.31 -3.48
CA VAL A 72 3.35 -3.34 -4.95
C VAL A 72 3.24 -1.92 -5.45
N ASP A 73 4.01 -1.59 -6.48
CA ASP A 73 4.11 -0.26 -7.07
C ASP A 73 3.74 -0.30 -8.55
N HIS A 74 3.12 0.77 -9.04
CA HIS A 74 2.78 0.97 -10.45
C HIS A 74 3.91 1.75 -11.13
N ILE A 75 4.60 1.11 -12.10
CA ILE A 75 5.77 1.67 -12.78
C ILE A 75 5.42 2.99 -13.48
N ASN A 76 4.28 3.03 -14.18
CA ASN A 76 3.78 4.21 -14.87
C ASN A 76 3.01 5.19 -13.98
N ARG A 77 2.89 4.92 -12.66
CA ARG A 77 2.12 5.69 -11.67
C ARG A 77 0.60 5.71 -11.90
N ASN A 78 0.09 5.03 -12.91
CA ASN A 78 -1.34 4.86 -13.14
C ASN A 78 -1.88 3.71 -12.30
N LYS A 79 -2.63 4.02 -11.25
CA LYS A 79 -3.17 3.05 -10.29
C LYS A 79 -4.37 2.25 -10.81
N GLU A 80 -4.85 2.59 -11.97
CA GLU A 80 -5.94 1.87 -12.65
C GLU A 80 -5.40 0.83 -13.65
N ASP A 81 -4.12 0.94 -14.03
CA ASP A 81 -3.43 0.00 -14.90
C ASP A 81 -2.74 -1.09 -14.07
N ASN A 82 -3.43 -2.20 -13.89
CA ASN A 82 -2.97 -3.34 -13.10
C ASN A 82 -2.37 -4.47 -13.95
N SER A 83 -1.95 -4.19 -15.18
CA SER A 83 -1.24 -5.15 -16.01
C SER A 83 0.07 -5.61 -15.36
N VAL A 84 0.46 -6.87 -15.58
CA VAL A 84 1.68 -7.46 -15.00
C VAL A 84 2.92 -6.64 -15.31
N ASP A 85 3.03 -6.15 -16.56
CA ASP A 85 4.17 -5.36 -17.04
C ASP A 85 4.30 -4.01 -16.33
N ASN A 86 3.21 -3.50 -15.73
CA ASN A 86 3.19 -2.24 -15.01
C ASN A 86 3.37 -2.40 -13.49
N LEU A 87 3.44 -3.62 -12.97
CA LEU A 87 3.55 -3.87 -11.54
C LEU A 87 4.94 -4.38 -11.15
N ARG A 88 5.38 -4.01 -9.97
CA ARG A 88 6.62 -4.52 -9.37
C ARG A 88 6.54 -4.59 -7.85
N TRP A 89 7.25 -5.53 -7.25
CA TRP A 89 7.46 -5.55 -5.82
C TRP A 89 8.52 -4.54 -5.40
N VAL A 90 8.24 -3.76 -4.36
CA VAL A 90 9.13 -2.72 -3.86
C VAL A 90 9.13 -2.67 -2.33
N THR A 91 10.21 -2.16 -1.78
CA THR A 91 10.28 -1.76 -0.37
C THR A 91 9.42 -0.53 -0.13
N ARG A 92 9.15 -0.21 1.13
CA ARG A 92 8.43 1.03 1.49
C ARG A 92 9.18 2.29 1.06
N VAL A 93 10.49 2.26 1.07
CA VAL A 93 11.35 3.39 0.66
C VAL A 93 11.28 3.59 -0.85
N GLU A 94 11.42 2.52 -1.64
CA GLU A 94 11.28 2.56 -3.09
C GLU A 94 9.89 3.05 -3.52
N ASN A 95 8.82 2.55 -2.86
CA ASN A 95 7.46 2.99 -3.15
C ASN A 95 7.24 4.48 -2.82
N GLN A 96 7.85 4.96 -1.73
CA GLN A 96 7.81 6.38 -1.39
C GLN A 96 8.53 7.22 -2.45
N ALA A 97 9.65 6.73 -3.00
CA ALA A 97 10.42 7.40 -4.04
C ALA A 97 9.67 7.54 -5.38
N ASN A 98 8.75 6.63 -5.68
CA ASN A 98 7.95 6.67 -6.91
C ASN A 98 6.71 7.58 -6.82
N ARG A 99 6.48 8.29 -5.73
CA ARG A 99 5.33 9.20 -5.57
C ARG A 99 5.65 10.58 -6.13
N ASP A 100 4.62 11.27 -6.64
CA ASP A 100 4.74 12.62 -7.23
C ASP A 100 5.39 13.66 -6.31
N CYS A 101 5.31 13.45 -4.98
CA CYS A 101 5.96 14.34 -4.03
C CYS A 101 7.49 14.31 -4.14
N VAL A 102 8.07 13.28 -4.76
CA VAL A 102 9.52 13.17 -4.95
C VAL A 102 9.99 14.17 -6.01
N ASP A 103 9.30 14.25 -7.13
CA ASP A 103 9.70 15.17 -8.21
C ASP A 103 9.66 16.63 -7.72
N ARG A 104 8.60 16.99 -6.97
CA ARG A 104 8.53 18.29 -6.27
C ARG A 104 9.62 18.47 -5.21
N GLY A 105 10.01 17.37 -4.56
CA GLY A 105 11.11 17.35 -3.59
C GLY A 105 12.47 17.54 -4.24
N ILE A 106 12.69 17.02 -5.47
CA ILE A 106 13.94 17.22 -6.23
C ILE A 106 14.13 18.70 -6.55
N GLU A 107 13.11 19.34 -7.10
CA GLU A 107 13.17 20.77 -7.43
C GLU A 107 13.42 21.64 -6.20
N ARG A 108 12.86 21.24 -5.06
CA ARG A 108 12.89 22.01 -3.82
C ARG A 108 14.15 21.82 -2.98
N PHE A 109 14.69 20.57 -2.94
CA PHE A 109 15.82 20.23 -2.07
C PHE A 109 17.10 19.88 -2.83
N GLY A 110 17.07 19.76 -4.15
CA GLY A 110 18.21 19.39 -4.97
C GLY A 110 18.70 17.94 -4.77
N VAL A 111 17.98 17.13 -3.99
CA VAL A 111 18.33 15.74 -3.68
C VAL A 111 17.19 14.79 -4.07
N ARG A 112 17.51 13.72 -4.79
CA ARG A 112 16.54 12.69 -5.14
C ARG A 112 16.42 11.67 -4.01
N LEU A 113 15.17 11.38 -3.61
CA LEU A 113 14.90 10.40 -2.56
C LEU A 113 15.49 9.02 -2.87
N LYS A 114 15.49 8.60 -4.14
CA LYS A 114 16.03 7.32 -4.57
C LYS A 114 17.56 7.24 -4.50
N ASP A 115 18.24 8.38 -4.66
CA ASP A 115 19.69 8.46 -4.68
C ASP A 115 20.26 8.56 -3.26
N ASP A 116 19.65 9.41 -2.41
CA ASP A 116 19.98 9.51 -0.99
C ASP A 116 18.70 9.78 -0.14
N PRO A 117 18.04 8.74 0.33
CA PRO A 117 16.84 8.88 1.17
C PRO A 117 17.10 9.64 2.47
N LYS A 118 18.27 9.45 3.10
CA LYS A 118 18.59 10.10 4.38
C LYS A 118 18.76 11.60 4.22
N ALA A 119 19.54 12.02 3.22
CA ALA A 119 19.74 13.43 2.91
C ALA A 119 18.42 14.10 2.52
N TRP A 120 17.58 13.45 1.72
CA TRP A 120 16.26 13.96 1.35
C TRP A 120 15.35 14.17 2.55
N TYR A 121 15.23 13.16 3.45
CA TYR A 121 14.43 13.30 4.66
C TYR A 121 14.97 14.35 5.61
N HIS A 122 16.29 14.48 5.70
CA HIS A 122 16.95 15.49 6.51
C HIS A 122 16.65 16.91 6.00
N ALA A 123 16.82 17.15 4.70
CA ALA A 123 16.50 18.42 4.07
C ALA A 123 15.05 18.82 4.27
N ARG A 124 14.11 17.87 4.09
CA ARG A 124 12.69 18.08 4.36
C ARG A 124 12.39 18.36 5.84
N TYR A 125 13.10 17.69 6.74
CA TYR A 125 12.99 17.95 8.17
C TYR A 125 13.39 19.37 8.51
N LEU A 126 14.54 19.84 8.01
CA LEU A 126 15.05 21.19 8.23
C LEU A 126 14.07 22.25 7.69
N GLU A 127 13.50 22.05 6.51
CA GLU A 127 12.48 22.95 5.95
C GLU A 127 11.25 23.08 6.87
N ILE A 128 10.75 21.94 7.38
CA ILE A 128 9.59 21.94 8.31
C ILE A 128 9.96 22.66 9.61
N MET A 129 11.17 22.46 10.11
CA MET A 129 11.60 23.05 11.38
C MET A 129 11.95 24.54 11.27
N ALA A 130 12.30 25.01 10.07
CA ALA A 130 12.54 26.43 9.79
C ALA A 130 11.23 27.26 9.78
N ASP A 131 10.08 26.63 9.57
CA ASP A 131 8.76 27.28 9.60
C ASP A 131 8.11 27.03 10.98
N PRO A 132 7.95 28.07 11.84
CA PRO A 132 7.44 27.91 13.19
C PRO A 132 6.05 27.26 13.26
N GLU A 133 5.17 27.57 12.32
CA GLU A 133 3.81 27.04 12.27
C GLU A 133 3.81 25.54 11.89
N LYS A 134 4.59 25.18 10.87
CA LYS A 134 4.75 23.75 10.47
C LYS A 134 5.41 22.93 11.57
N ALA A 135 6.41 23.51 12.24
CA ALA A 135 7.08 22.87 13.36
C ALA A 135 6.12 22.63 14.53
N ALA A 136 5.29 23.62 14.86
CA ALA A 136 4.26 23.49 15.92
C ALA A 136 3.22 22.42 15.58
N ARG A 137 2.68 22.42 14.34
CA ARG A 137 1.75 21.38 13.86
C ARG A 137 2.37 19.98 13.90
N ARG A 138 3.67 19.85 13.55
CA ARG A 138 4.38 18.58 13.64
C ARG A 138 4.53 18.08 15.07
N ARG A 139 4.90 18.97 16.01
CA ARG A 139 5.02 18.65 17.43
C ARG A 139 3.69 18.18 18.01
N GLU A 140 2.60 18.87 17.68
CA GLU A 140 1.26 18.50 18.17
C GLU A 140 0.81 17.15 17.61
N ARG A 141 0.98 16.90 16.33
CA ARG A 141 0.70 15.58 15.72
C ARG A 141 1.52 14.45 16.37
N HIS A 142 2.77 14.71 16.72
CA HIS A 142 3.62 13.75 17.43
C HIS A 142 3.08 13.44 18.81
N LYS A 143 2.68 14.46 19.60
CA LYS A 143 2.05 14.29 20.93
C LYS A 143 0.77 13.46 20.85
N ILE A 144 -0.11 13.76 19.88
CA ILE A 144 -1.35 13.00 19.67
C ILE A 144 -1.03 11.54 19.32
N SER A 145 -0.06 11.30 18.44
CA SER A 145 0.37 9.95 18.08
C SER A 145 0.92 9.17 19.28
N GLN A 146 1.74 9.80 20.10
CA GLN A 146 2.27 9.19 21.32
C GLN A 146 1.16 8.87 22.33
N ARG A 147 0.22 9.79 22.57
CA ARG A 147 -0.94 9.52 23.44
C ARG A 147 -1.73 8.31 22.97
N ARG A 148 -2.08 8.24 21.67
CA ARG A 148 -2.79 7.10 21.08
C ARG A 148 -2.02 5.78 21.17
N TYR A 149 -0.69 5.84 21.07
CA TYR A 149 0.16 4.67 21.24
C TYR A 149 0.14 4.17 22.68
N MET A 150 0.28 5.07 23.66
CA MET A 150 0.24 4.73 25.10
C MET A 150 -1.12 4.19 25.53
N GLU A 151 -2.22 4.79 25.05
CA GLU A 151 -3.58 4.28 25.31
C GLU A 151 -3.78 2.88 24.77
N ARG A 152 -3.29 2.59 23.55
CA ARG A 152 -3.36 1.23 22.98
C ARG A 152 -2.55 0.24 23.80
N LYS A 153 -1.34 0.61 24.22
CA LYS A 153 -0.51 -0.24 25.10
C LYS A 153 -1.18 -0.52 26.43
N ARG A 154 -1.80 0.50 27.03
CA ARG A 154 -2.54 0.34 28.29
C ARG A 154 -3.72 -0.62 28.13
N LYS A 155 -4.56 -0.42 27.11
CA LYS A 155 -5.69 -1.31 26.84
C LYS A 155 -5.24 -2.76 26.58
N GLN A 156 -4.11 -2.94 25.92
CA GLN A 156 -3.55 -4.27 25.65
C GLN A 156 -3.03 -4.93 26.93
N ALA A 157 -2.40 -4.16 27.82
CA ALA A 157 -1.96 -4.65 29.14
C ALA A 157 -3.14 -5.03 30.04
N ASP A 158 -4.18 -4.19 30.08
CA ASP A 158 -5.42 -4.46 30.83
C ASP A 158 -6.12 -5.74 30.32
N ALA A 159 -6.17 -5.94 29.00
CA ALA A 159 -6.75 -7.14 28.39
C ALA A 159 -5.95 -8.40 28.71
N ASN A 160 -4.62 -8.34 28.69
CA ASN A 160 -3.77 -9.47 29.06
C ASN A 160 -3.91 -9.84 30.55
N CYS A 161 -3.98 -8.86 31.43
CA CYS A 161 -4.20 -9.07 32.86
C CYS A 161 -5.54 -9.76 33.17
N LEU A 162 -6.60 -9.47 32.38
CA LEU A 162 -7.90 -10.13 32.52
C LEU A 162 -7.87 -11.59 32.03
N MET A 163 -7.04 -11.92 31.03
CA MET A 163 -6.89 -13.28 30.55
C MET A 163 -6.04 -14.17 31.48
N GLU A 164 -5.09 -13.61 32.23
CA GLU A 164 -4.26 -14.34 33.17
C GLU A 164 -4.97 -14.67 34.49
N ASN A 165 -6.09 -14.00 34.78
CA ASN A 165 -6.87 -14.18 36.01
C ASN A 165 -8.20 -14.93 35.77
N SER A 166 -8.39 -15.52 34.59
CA SER A 166 -9.56 -16.35 34.22
C SER A 166 -9.17 -17.82 34.03
#